data_12ed3f1e3b2cf28b45011d623484bd6e
#
_entry.id   12ed3f1e3b2cf28b45011d623484bd6e
#
_cell.length_a   1.000
_cell.length_b   1.000
_cell.length_c   1.000
_cell.angle_alpha   90.00
_cell.angle_beta   90.00
_cell.angle_gamma   90.00
#
_symmetry.space_group_name_H-M   'P 1'
#
loop_
_entity.id
_entity.type
_entity.pdbx_description
1 polymer ?
#
loop_
_entity_poly.entity_id
_entity_poly.type
_entity_poly.pdbx_seq_one_letter_code
_entity_poly.pdbx_strand_id
1 'polypeptide(L)' 'MGNIKNILIHCQENEKEYKAFGINPDDPGRLVNRGWIEALEFVQEHFDIDLRTIQQKGD' A
#
# COMPACT_ATOMS: atom_id res chain seq x y z
N MET A 1 10.39 -5.02 -10.48
CA MET A 1 10.10 -3.86 -9.69
C MET A 1 8.66 -3.68 -9.30
N GLY A 2 7.84 -4.68 -9.41
CA GLY A 2 6.48 -4.62 -8.94
C GLY A 2 6.31 -4.91 -7.45
N ASN A 3 7.41 -4.96 -6.70
CA ASN A 3 7.37 -5.46 -5.34
C ASN A 3 6.52 -4.59 -4.41
N ILE A 4 6.64 -3.27 -4.56
CA ILE A 4 5.85 -2.36 -3.71
C ILE A 4 4.37 -2.54 -3.99
N LYS A 5 4.01 -2.60 -5.26
CA LYS A 5 2.62 -2.79 -5.65
C LYS A 5 2.08 -4.14 -5.16
N ASN A 6 2.89 -5.19 -5.26
CA ASN A 6 2.49 -6.50 -4.80
C ASN A 6 2.30 -6.55 -3.29
N ILE A 7 3.20 -5.90 -2.55
CA ILE A 7 3.08 -5.81 -1.10
C ILE A 7 1.81 -5.05 -0.72
N LEU A 8 1.52 -3.96 -1.42
CA LEU A 8 0.31 -3.19 -1.15
C LEU A 8 -0.94 -4.02 -1.38
N ILE A 9 -1.01 -4.74 -2.49
CA ILE A 9 -2.13 -5.61 -2.79
C ILE A 9 -2.29 -6.66 -1.70
N HIS A 10 -1.19 -7.25 -1.27
CA HIS A 10 -1.21 -8.26 -0.22
C HIS A 10 -1.75 -7.68 1.09
N CYS A 11 -1.32 -6.48 1.45
CA CYS A 11 -1.82 -5.83 2.65
C CYS A 11 -3.31 -5.50 2.54
N GLN A 12 -3.75 -5.08 1.37
CA GLN A 12 -5.17 -4.79 1.15
C GLN A 12 -6.02 -6.05 1.28
N GLU A 13 -5.51 -7.17 0.78
CA GLU A 13 -6.20 -8.44 0.94
C GLU A 13 -6.27 -8.88 2.39
N ASN A 14 -5.18 -8.65 3.13
CA ASN A 14 -5.18 -8.94 4.56
C ASN A 14 -6.24 -8.12 5.29
N GLU A 15 -6.40 -6.86 4.92
CA GLU A 15 -7.41 -6.00 5.54
C GLU A 15 -8.82 -6.55 5.28
N LYS A 16 -9.08 -7.02 4.07
CA LYS A 16 -10.36 -7.63 3.76
C LYS A 16 -10.62 -8.86 4.61
N GLU A 17 -9.60 -9.68 4.83
CA GLU A 17 -9.71 -10.85 5.67
C GLU A 17 -9.98 -10.47 7.12
N TYR A 18 -9.28 -9.47 7.62
CA TYR A 18 -9.51 -8.98 8.98
C TYR A 18 -10.97 -8.56 9.16
N LYS A 19 -11.51 -7.85 8.18
CA LYS A 19 -12.92 -7.46 8.21
C LYS A 19 -13.85 -8.67 8.18
N ALA A 20 -13.55 -9.63 7.31
CA ALA A 20 -14.37 -10.82 7.16
C ALA A 20 -14.42 -11.64 8.44
N PHE A 21 -13.30 -11.71 9.16
CA PHE A 21 -13.21 -12.44 10.42
C PHE A 21 -13.69 -11.63 11.62
N GLY A 22 -14.09 -10.38 11.41
CA GLY A 22 -14.55 -9.55 12.50
C GLY A 22 -13.47 -9.12 13.46
N ILE A 23 -12.22 -9.03 12.97
CA ILE A 23 -11.11 -8.59 13.79
C ILE A 23 -11.30 -7.13 14.18
N ASN A 24 -11.10 -6.84 15.47
CA ASN A 24 -11.29 -5.50 16.01
C ASN A 24 -10.40 -4.50 15.27
N PRO A 25 -10.93 -3.34 14.86
CA PRO A 25 -10.11 -2.30 14.23
C PRO A 25 -8.93 -1.83 15.09
N ASP A 26 -9.03 -1.98 16.40
CA ASP A 26 -7.97 -1.58 17.32
C ASP A 26 -6.92 -2.68 17.54
N ASP A 27 -7.11 -3.84 16.92
CA ASP A 27 -6.16 -4.92 17.05
C ASP A 27 -4.79 -4.49 16.55
N PRO A 28 -3.71 -4.75 17.33
CA PRO A 28 -2.36 -4.31 16.93
C PRO A 28 -1.95 -4.79 15.55
N GLY A 29 -2.24 -6.04 15.21
CA GLY A 29 -1.90 -6.58 13.90
C GLY A 29 -2.62 -5.86 12.77
N ARG A 30 -3.90 -5.55 12.99
CA ARG A 30 -4.68 -4.83 12.00
C ARG A 30 -4.22 -3.39 11.86
N LEU A 31 -3.86 -2.75 12.97
CA LEU A 31 -3.32 -1.39 12.94
C LEU A 31 -2.00 -1.33 12.18
N VAL A 32 -1.11 -2.29 12.42
CA VAL A 32 0.16 -2.35 11.71
C VAL A 32 -0.08 -2.52 10.21
N ASN A 33 -0.97 -3.43 9.84
CA ASN A 33 -1.28 -3.67 8.43
C ASN A 33 -1.84 -2.41 7.77
N ARG A 34 -2.70 -1.70 8.47
CA ARG A 34 -3.27 -0.46 7.96
C ARG A 34 -2.20 0.60 7.77
N GLY A 35 -1.27 0.71 8.71
CA GLY A 35 -0.14 1.62 8.58
C GLY A 35 0.71 1.30 7.36
N TRP A 36 0.95 0.04 7.10
CA TRP A 36 1.67 -0.39 5.91
C TRP A 36 0.95 0.02 4.63
N ILE A 37 -0.37 -0.15 4.59
CA ILE A 37 -1.15 0.25 3.43
C ILE A 37 -0.99 1.74 3.16
N GLU A 38 -1.15 2.55 4.20
CA GLU A 38 -1.04 4.00 4.06
C GLU A 38 0.36 4.42 3.61
N ALA A 39 1.38 3.82 4.21
CA ALA A 39 2.76 4.13 3.86
C ALA A 39 3.07 3.74 2.42
N LEU A 40 2.63 2.56 2.00
CA LEU A 40 2.89 2.07 0.66
C LEU A 40 2.15 2.87 -0.39
N GLU A 41 0.92 3.28 -0.10
CA GLU A 41 0.17 4.14 -1.00
C GLU A 41 0.87 5.48 -1.18
N PHE A 42 1.38 6.03 -0.09
CA PHE A 42 2.11 7.29 -0.14
C PHE A 42 3.36 7.16 -1.01
N VAL A 43 4.14 6.12 -0.79
CA VAL A 43 5.36 5.87 -1.56
C VAL A 43 5.03 5.67 -3.04
N GLN A 44 4.00 4.88 -3.33
CA GLN A 44 3.62 4.61 -4.71
C GLN A 44 3.20 5.89 -5.43
N GLU A 45 2.45 6.73 -4.75
CA GLU A 45 1.99 7.99 -5.32
C GLU A 45 3.17 8.89 -5.67
N HIS A 46 4.11 9.02 -4.75
CA HIS A 46 5.32 9.83 -4.99
C HIS A 46 6.17 9.23 -6.09
N PHE A 47 6.28 7.92 -6.11
CA PHE A 47 7.08 7.23 -7.12
C PHE A 47 6.51 7.44 -8.51
N ASP A 48 5.18 7.37 -8.62
CA ASP A 48 4.51 7.61 -9.90
C ASP A 48 4.78 9.00 -10.42
N ILE A 49 4.74 9.99 -9.53
CA ILE A 49 5.02 11.38 -9.91
C ILE A 49 6.44 11.51 -10.42
N ASP A 50 7.39 10.90 -9.71
CA ASP A 50 8.79 10.93 -10.11
C ASP A 50 8.99 10.28 -11.48
N LEU A 51 8.35 9.15 -11.71
CA LEU A 51 8.45 8.45 -12.97
C LEU A 51 7.89 9.27 -14.12
N ARG A 52 6.77 9.94 -13.90
CA ARG A 52 6.19 10.81 -14.91
C ARG A 52 7.13 11.95 -15.26
N THR A 53 7.74 12.55 -14.25
CA THR A 53 8.68 13.64 -14.45
C THR A 53 9.86 13.17 -15.28
N ILE A 54 10.39 11.99 -14.98
CA ILE A 54 11.51 11.43 -15.70
C ILE A 54 11.12 11.15 -17.15
N GLN A 55 9.95 10.60 -17.36
CA GLN A 55 9.48 10.29 -18.72
C GLN A 55 9.33 11.55 -19.55
N GLN A 56 8.83 12.61 -18.96
CA GLN A 56 8.67 13.89 -19.66
C GLN A 56 10.01 14.46 -20.06
N LYS A 57 11.02 14.31 -19.22
CA LYS A 57 12.37 14.76 -19.56
C LYS A 57 13.00 13.92 -20.64
N GLY A 58 12.65 12.65 -20.69
CA GLY A 58 13.20 11.73 -21.65
C GLY A 58 12.77 12.02 -23.07
N ASP A 59 11.71 12.73 -23.23
CA ASP A 59 11.24 13.12 -24.53
C ASP A 59 12.00 14.33 -25.06
#